data_0d6dad783c6288fa4a492cf001e8cb41
#
_entry.id   0d6dad783c6288fa4a492cf001e8cb41
#
_cell.length_a   1.000
_cell.length_b   1.000
_cell.length_c   1.000
_cell.angle_alpha   90.00
_cell.angle_beta   90.00
_cell.angle_gamma   90.00
#
_symmetry.space_group_name_H-M   'P 1'
#
loop_
_entity.id
_entity.type
_entity.pdbx_description
1 polymer ?
#
loop_
_entity_poly.entity_id
_entity_poly.type
_entity_poly.pdbx_seq_one_letter_code
_entity_poly.pdbx_strand_id
1 'polypeptide(L)'
;MTAYATSTWCWTTQQISVADLIDEFIGYGYNAMSFSTAHLKAQPQDAVRHAAELVKQHNLPVTFHGNTGIGFDQLMEYVAMFSPHVACITFDATRAKEPRGMLYDAGEMAPFIRAVLDATADTEILVGVEDFPLNREAADFYGDDLAAVIDDPRFGMLVDVGHMNMYLSSERYYEGMSIGDYFGALPLPVIELHLHDNNGYQDQHGWFGMGTLDFALVADAARAIGFRGVSTIEIAPGMHGSTPDADRPHARTTLDQWKALWPTA
;
A
#
# COMPACT_ATOMS: atom_id res chain seq x y z
N MET A 1 7.89 -2.38 16.37
CA MET A 1 6.80 -1.37 16.66
C MET A 1 5.88 -1.41 15.46
N THR A 2 4.57 -1.53 15.67
CA THR A 2 3.60 -1.53 14.58
C THR A 2 3.58 -0.16 13.90
N ALA A 3 3.68 -0.13 12.58
CA ALA A 3 3.67 1.10 11.79
C ALA A 3 2.26 1.34 11.22
N TYR A 4 1.73 2.52 11.49
CA TYR A 4 0.44 3.00 10.99
C TYR A 4 0.67 4.18 10.07
N ALA A 5 0.56 3.95 8.78
CA ALA A 5 0.76 4.95 7.75
C ALA A 5 -0.57 5.49 7.20
N THR A 6 -0.52 6.66 6.60
CA THR A 6 -1.53 7.13 5.65
C THR A 6 -0.89 7.32 4.30
N SER A 7 -1.65 7.06 3.23
CA SER A 7 -1.16 7.21 1.87
C SER A 7 -1.29 8.63 1.35
N THR A 8 -0.21 9.14 0.77
CA THR A 8 -0.21 10.51 0.24
C THR A 8 -0.98 10.66 -1.08
N TRP A 9 -1.20 9.57 -1.84
CA TRP A 9 -1.95 9.66 -3.10
C TRP A 9 -3.40 10.05 -2.89
N CYS A 10 -3.98 9.61 -1.79
CA CYS A 10 -5.36 9.91 -1.40
C CYS A 10 -5.66 11.41 -1.34
N TRP A 11 -4.65 12.22 -1.13
CA TRP A 11 -4.73 13.67 -0.94
C TRP A 11 -4.15 14.46 -2.11
N THR A 12 -3.71 13.81 -3.19
CA THR A 12 -3.05 14.45 -4.35
C THR A 12 -3.94 15.42 -5.11
N THR A 13 -5.25 15.20 -5.10
CA THR A 13 -6.22 16.04 -5.82
C THR A 13 -6.28 17.46 -5.27
N GLN A 14 -5.61 17.76 -4.16
CA GLN A 14 -5.71 19.01 -3.44
C GLN A 14 -4.51 19.94 -3.56
N GLN A 15 -3.48 19.56 -4.29
CA GLN A 15 -2.23 20.31 -4.37
C GLN A 15 -1.59 20.58 -2.99
N ILE A 16 -1.84 19.71 -2.02
CA ILE A 16 -1.24 19.80 -0.69
C ILE A 16 0.23 19.37 -0.79
N SER A 17 1.10 20.10 -0.12
CA SER A 17 2.51 19.71 0.01
C SER A 17 2.65 18.37 0.75
N VAL A 18 3.55 17.51 0.29
CA VAL A 18 3.88 16.26 1.02
C VAL A 18 4.32 16.56 2.46
N ALA A 19 5.05 17.65 2.66
CA ALA A 19 5.51 18.06 4.00
C ALA A 19 4.35 18.43 4.91
N ASP A 20 3.37 19.19 4.40
CA ASP A 20 2.18 19.58 5.17
C ASP A 20 1.35 18.35 5.57
N LEU A 21 1.27 17.32 4.69
CA LEU A 21 0.62 16.05 5.02
C LEU A 21 1.33 15.34 6.18
N ILE A 22 2.66 15.31 6.21
CA ILE A 22 3.41 14.66 7.30
C ILE A 22 3.05 15.29 8.64
N ASP A 23 3.14 16.61 8.77
CA ASP A 23 2.85 17.32 10.02
C ASP A 23 1.41 17.11 10.47
N GLU A 24 0.46 17.17 9.54
CA GLU A 24 -0.95 16.97 9.84
C GLU A 24 -1.22 15.55 10.37
N PHE A 25 -0.74 14.52 9.67
CA PHE A 25 -1.04 13.13 10.03
C PHE A 25 -0.28 12.65 11.27
N ILE A 26 0.92 13.18 11.53
CA ILE A 26 1.56 13.01 12.86
C ILE A 26 0.65 13.57 13.95
N GLY A 27 0.03 14.73 13.74
CA GLY A 27 -0.93 15.34 14.65
C GLY A 27 -2.17 14.46 14.92
N TYR A 28 -2.54 13.59 13.99
CA TYR A 28 -3.61 12.59 14.18
C TYR A 28 -3.14 11.31 14.88
N GLY A 29 -1.83 11.14 15.05
CA GLY A 29 -1.24 9.99 15.72
C GLY A 29 -0.74 8.89 14.79
N TYR A 30 -0.63 9.15 13.48
CA TYR A 30 0.11 8.27 12.57
C TYR A 30 1.60 8.28 12.94
N ASN A 31 2.26 7.15 12.77
CA ASN A 31 3.68 6.98 13.09
C ASN A 31 4.49 6.43 11.92
N ALA A 32 3.91 6.45 10.72
CA ALA A 32 4.52 6.09 9.45
C ALA A 32 3.82 6.86 8.31
N MET A 33 4.42 6.89 7.11
CA MET A 33 3.84 7.50 5.91
C MET A 33 4.00 6.57 4.72
N SER A 34 2.97 6.50 3.87
CA SER A 34 3.05 5.85 2.56
C SER A 34 3.07 6.90 1.45
N PHE A 35 4.16 6.94 0.69
CA PHE A 35 4.34 7.91 -0.39
C PHE A 35 4.00 7.30 -1.74
N SER A 36 3.02 7.86 -2.41
CA SER A 36 2.85 7.61 -3.83
C SER A 36 4.04 8.19 -4.61
N THR A 37 4.72 7.35 -5.38
CA THR A 37 5.84 7.77 -6.23
C THR A 37 5.39 8.79 -7.29
N ALA A 38 4.15 8.69 -7.77
CA ALA A 38 3.56 9.66 -8.69
C ALA A 38 3.34 11.01 -8.01
N HIS A 39 2.92 11.02 -6.74
CA HIS A 39 2.76 12.25 -5.96
C HIS A 39 4.13 12.92 -5.72
N LEU A 40 5.13 12.17 -5.28
CA LEU A 40 6.49 12.71 -5.11
C LEU A 40 7.03 13.33 -6.41
N LYS A 41 6.83 12.65 -7.54
CA LYS A 41 7.27 13.14 -8.85
C LYS A 41 6.57 14.44 -9.28
N ALA A 42 5.34 14.65 -8.84
CA ALA A 42 4.55 15.86 -9.13
C ALA A 42 4.92 17.06 -8.24
N GLN A 43 5.62 16.82 -7.12
CA GLN A 43 6.02 17.86 -6.19
C GLN A 43 7.31 18.57 -6.63
N PRO A 44 7.50 19.86 -6.27
CA PRO A 44 8.80 20.49 -6.35
C PRO A 44 9.86 19.71 -5.56
N GLN A 45 11.09 19.65 -6.09
CA GLN A 45 12.15 18.84 -5.47
C GLN A 45 12.55 19.34 -4.07
N ASP A 46 12.42 20.62 -3.77
CA ASP A 46 12.64 21.17 -2.43
C ASP A 46 11.55 20.73 -1.43
N ALA A 47 10.30 20.62 -1.88
CA ALA A 47 9.24 20.06 -1.05
C ALA A 47 9.47 18.58 -0.73
N VAL A 48 9.96 17.78 -1.68
CA VAL A 48 10.32 16.38 -1.43
C VAL A 48 11.50 16.26 -0.45
N ARG A 49 12.53 17.11 -0.60
CA ARG A 49 13.64 17.15 0.35
C ARG A 49 13.18 17.54 1.74
N HIS A 50 12.33 18.54 1.86
CA HIS A 50 11.76 18.93 3.15
C HIS A 50 10.94 17.80 3.80
N ALA A 51 10.14 17.09 3.02
CA ALA A 51 9.44 15.89 3.50
C ALA A 51 10.41 14.82 4.03
N ALA A 52 11.54 14.58 3.34
CA ALA A 52 12.56 13.65 3.80
C ALA A 52 13.24 14.11 5.10
N GLU A 53 13.44 15.42 5.28
CA GLU A 53 13.95 15.98 6.54
C GLU A 53 12.96 15.76 7.70
N LEU A 54 11.66 15.98 7.48
CA LEU A 54 10.62 15.71 8.48
C LEU A 54 10.56 14.22 8.84
N VAL A 55 10.61 13.32 7.85
CA VAL A 55 10.69 11.88 8.07
C VAL A 55 11.86 11.53 9.00
N LYS A 56 13.05 12.08 8.75
CA LYS A 56 14.24 11.87 9.58
C LYS A 56 14.08 12.49 10.98
N GLN A 57 13.57 13.70 11.06
CA GLN A 57 13.34 14.40 12.32
C GLN A 57 12.39 13.63 13.23
N HIS A 58 11.32 13.07 12.69
CA HIS A 58 10.30 12.34 13.44
C HIS A 58 10.58 10.83 13.53
N ASN A 59 11.67 10.35 12.90
CA ASN A 59 12.05 8.93 12.83
C ASN A 59 10.89 8.04 12.31
N LEU A 60 10.23 8.47 11.22
CA LEU A 60 9.07 7.78 10.66
C LEU A 60 9.49 6.69 9.68
N PRO A 61 9.04 5.44 9.85
CA PRO A 61 9.05 4.49 8.75
C PRO A 61 8.25 5.02 7.57
N VAL A 62 8.74 4.78 6.36
CA VAL A 62 8.02 5.16 5.14
C VAL A 62 7.91 3.99 4.20
N THR A 63 6.82 3.95 3.43
CA THR A 63 6.65 3.06 2.30
C THR A 63 6.59 3.87 1.00
N PHE A 64 7.02 3.27 -0.09
CA PHE A 64 6.80 3.81 -1.43
C PHE A 64 5.85 2.90 -2.19
N HIS A 65 4.80 3.49 -2.76
CA HIS A 65 3.85 2.77 -3.59
C HIS A 65 3.70 3.44 -4.95
N GLY A 66 3.55 2.65 -6.01
CA GLY A 66 3.30 3.13 -7.37
C GLY A 66 3.58 2.08 -8.44
N ASN A 67 3.63 2.49 -9.68
CA ASN A 67 3.91 1.58 -10.78
C ASN A 67 5.37 1.67 -11.26
N THR A 68 5.81 0.67 -12.00
CA THR A 68 7.18 0.59 -12.55
C THR A 68 7.52 1.74 -13.52
N GLY A 69 6.54 2.52 -13.96
CA GLY A 69 6.72 3.71 -14.81
C GLY A 69 7.42 4.89 -14.13
N ILE A 70 7.64 4.81 -12.81
CA ILE A 70 8.50 5.77 -12.10
C ILE A 70 9.93 5.75 -12.67
N GLY A 71 10.41 4.57 -13.11
CA GLY A 71 11.76 4.33 -13.56
C GLY A 71 12.73 4.08 -12.40
N PHE A 72 13.69 3.20 -12.65
CA PHE A 72 14.62 2.72 -11.62
C PHE A 72 15.43 3.85 -10.96
N ASP A 73 16.06 4.71 -11.76
CA ASP A 73 16.94 5.78 -11.25
C ASP A 73 16.19 6.76 -10.35
N GLN A 74 14.98 7.16 -10.74
CA GLN A 74 14.16 8.08 -9.96
C GLN A 74 13.71 7.45 -8.64
N LEU A 75 13.34 6.16 -8.67
CA LEU A 75 12.99 5.43 -7.46
C LEU A 75 14.17 5.36 -6.50
N MET A 76 15.38 5.02 -6.99
CA MET A 76 16.58 4.94 -6.16
C MET A 76 17.00 6.30 -5.61
N GLU A 77 16.75 7.40 -6.32
CA GLU A 77 16.94 8.76 -5.80
C GLU A 77 16.04 9.00 -4.56
N TYR A 78 14.75 8.60 -4.63
CA TYR A 78 13.86 8.71 -3.47
C TYR A 78 14.29 7.79 -2.33
N VAL A 79 14.64 6.55 -2.61
CA VAL A 79 15.15 5.61 -1.60
C VAL A 79 16.36 6.20 -0.88
N ALA A 80 17.32 6.75 -1.60
CA ALA A 80 18.50 7.37 -1.01
C ALA A 80 18.14 8.61 -0.17
N MET A 81 17.19 9.42 -0.63
CA MET A 81 16.77 10.64 0.05
C MET A 81 16.07 10.35 1.40
N PHE A 82 15.25 9.30 1.46
CA PHE A 82 14.49 8.91 2.66
C PHE A 82 15.20 7.89 3.55
N SER A 83 16.31 7.30 3.09
CA SER A 83 17.10 6.36 3.90
C SER A 83 17.56 6.98 5.22
N PRO A 84 17.64 6.19 6.33
CA PRO A 84 17.39 4.74 6.44
C PRO A 84 15.93 4.38 6.80
N HIS A 85 14.96 5.25 6.55
CA HIS A 85 13.58 5.12 7.02
C HIS A 85 12.66 4.34 6.08
N VAL A 86 13.11 3.97 4.88
CA VAL A 86 12.30 3.20 3.93
C VAL A 86 12.11 1.77 4.44
N ALA A 87 10.87 1.40 4.72
CA ALA A 87 10.49 0.08 5.21
C ALA A 87 10.16 -0.89 4.08
N CYS A 88 9.36 -0.45 3.10
CA CYS A 88 9.06 -1.25 1.92
C CYS A 88 8.80 -0.39 0.68
N ILE A 89 8.86 -1.04 -0.47
CA ILE A 89 8.56 -0.49 -1.79
C ILE A 89 7.60 -1.46 -2.46
N THR A 90 6.41 -0.99 -2.83
CA THR A 90 5.39 -1.82 -3.44
C THR A 90 4.95 -1.26 -4.78
N PHE A 91 4.56 -2.14 -5.70
CA PHE A 91 4.23 -1.78 -7.07
C PHE A 91 2.85 -2.30 -7.45
N ASP A 92 2.09 -1.45 -8.16
CA ASP A 92 0.91 -1.91 -8.87
C ASP A 92 1.28 -3.08 -9.78
N ALA A 93 0.56 -4.19 -9.67
CA ALA A 93 0.75 -5.33 -10.59
C ALA A 93 0.13 -5.06 -11.96
N THR A 94 -0.65 -3.99 -12.11
CA THR A 94 -1.33 -3.64 -13.36
C THR A 94 -0.70 -2.46 -14.07
N ARG A 95 -0.83 -2.46 -15.40
CA ARG A 95 -0.30 -1.40 -16.25
C ARG A 95 -1.06 -0.09 -16.07
N ALA A 96 -0.34 1.00 -15.82
CA ALA A 96 -0.88 2.35 -15.83
C ALA A 96 -1.15 2.88 -17.26
N LYS A 97 -0.50 2.28 -18.28
CA LYS A 97 -0.65 2.61 -19.70
C LYS A 97 -1.50 1.57 -20.41
N GLU A 98 -2.06 1.94 -21.56
CA GLU A 98 -2.86 1.03 -22.38
C GLU A 98 -2.14 -0.29 -22.73
N PRO A 99 -2.84 -1.42 -22.65
CA PRO A 99 -4.20 -1.55 -22.11
C PRO A 99 -4.21 -1.47 -20.58
N ARG A 100 -4.95 -0.49 -20.04
CA ARG A 100 -5.05 -0.27 -18.59
C ARG A 100 -5.72 -1.45 -17.87
N GLY A 101 -5.29 -1.68 -16.63
CA GLY A 101 -5.87 -2.70 -15.76
C GLY A 101 -5.52 -4.14 -16.17
N MET A 102 -4.69 -4.34 -17.19
CA MET A 102 -4.09 -5.64 -17.44
C MET A 102 -2.86 -5.84 -16.58
N LEU A 103 -2.66 -7.05 -16.07
CA LEU A 103 -1.43 -7.43 -15.39
C LEU A 103 -0.20 -7.16 -16.27
N TYR A 104 0.90 -6.81 -15.64
CA TYR A 104 2.19 -6.84 -16.28
C TYR A 104 2.51 -8.28 -16.70
N ASP A 105 3.28 -8.43 -17.78
CA ASP A 105 3.99 -9.66 -18.03
C ASP A 105 5.09 -9.85 -16.97
N ALA A 106 5.23 -11.06 -16.44
CA ALA A 106 6.26 -11.33 -15.43
C ALA A 106 7.68 -11.08 -15.99
N GLY A 107 7.88 -11.28 -17.30
CA GLY A 107 9.12 -10.93 -17.97
C GLY A 107 9.44 -9.44 -18.00
N GLU A 108 8.42 -8.56 -17.86
CA GLU A 108 8.61 -7.12 -17.73
C GLU A 108 8.82 -6.72 -16.26
N MET A 109 8.05 -7.30 -15.32
CA MET A 109 8.00 -6.88 -13.93
C MET A 109 9.14 -7.48 -13.08
N ALA A 110 9.44 -8.75 -13.24
CA ALA A 110 10.44 -9.44 -12.44
C ALA A 110 11.86 -8.84 -12.57
N PRO A 111 12.35 -8.46 -13.75
CA PRO A 111 13.65 -7.80 -13.87
C PRO A 111 13.70 -6.45 -13.13
N PHE A 112 12.62 -5.68 -13.12
CA PHE A 112 12.55 -4.41 -12.41
C PHE A 112 12.61 -4.64 -10.90
N ILE A 113 11.80 -5.56 -10.37
CA ILE A 113 11.78 -5.91 -8.94
C ILE A 113 13.15 -6.43 -8.51
N ARG A 114 13.79 -7.31 -9.28
CA ARG A 114 15.15 -7.79 -9.00
C ARG A 114 16.16 -6.66 -8.93
N ALA A 115 16.13 -5.73 -9.88
CA ALA A 115 17.03 -4.58 -9.86
C ALA A 115 16.87 -3.74 -8.59
N VAL A 116 15.63 -3.57 -8.10
CA VAL A 116 15.35 -2.86 -6.84
C VAL A 116 15.88 -3.66 -5.64
N LEU A 117 15.62 -4.98 -5.58
CA LEU A 117 16.14 -5.86 -4.54
C LEU A 117 17.68 -5.86 -4.50
N ASP A 118 18.33 -5.94 -5.66
CA ASP A 118 19.79 -5.91 -5.77
C ASP A 118 20.36 -4.56 -5.30
N ALA A 119 19.74 -3.45 -5.70
CA ALA A 119 20.17 -2.12 -5.30
C ALA A 119 19.96 -1.82 -3.81
N THR A 120 19.10 -2.57 -3.14
CA THR A 120 18.77 -2.46 -1.71
C THR A 120 19.30 -3.65 -0.90
N ALA A 121 20.25 -4.44 -1.44
CA ALA A 121 20.72 -5.69 -0.83
C ALA A 121 21.33 -5.51 0.57
N ASP A 122 21.97 -4.37 0.82
CA ASP A 122 22.59 -4.04 2.11
C ASP A 122 21.60 -3.40 3.12
N THR A 123 20.30 -3.52 2.86
CA THR A 123 19.22 -2.94 3.68
C THR A 123 18.17 -3.99 4.04
N GLU A 124 17.31 -3.64 5.00
CA GLU A 124 16.12 -4.44 5.37
C GLU A 124 14.86 -4.05 4.56
N ILE A 125 15.00 -3.28 3.48
CA ILE A 125 13.87 -2.81 2.67
C ILE A 125 13.19 -4.02 2.03
N LEU A 126 11.88 -4.15 2.28
CA LEU A 126 11.04 -5.15 1.64
C LEU A 126 10.55 -4.61 0.27
N VAL A 127 10.40 -5.49 -0.69
CA VAL A 127 9.92 -5.13 -2.03
C VAL A 127 8.75 -6.03 -2.39
N GLY A 128 7.68 -5.48 -2.93
CA GLY A 128 6.49 -6.28 -3.22
C GLY A 128 5.62 -5.77 -4.33
N VAL A 129 4.57 -6.52 -4.56
CA VAL A 129 3.52 -6.21 -5.54
C VAL A 129 2.17 -6.18 -4.86
N GLU A 130 1.30 -5.29 -5.33
CA GLU A 130 -0.08 -5.20 -4.85
C GLU A 130 -0.92 -6.35 -5.41
N ASP A 131 -1.84 -6.89 -4.59
CA ASP A 131 -2.86 -7.81 -5.02
C ASP A 131 -3.86 -7.09 -5.93
N PHE A 132 -3.92 -7.45 -7.19
CA PHE A 132 -4.90 -6.91 -8.13
C PHE A 132 -5.43 -7.98 -9.05
N PRO A 133 -6.65 -7.81 -9.54
CA PRO A 133 -7.75 -8.75 -9.32
C PRO A 133 -7.27 -10.18 -9.38
N LEU A 134 -7.39 -10.85 -8.29
CA LEU A 134 -7.05 -12.25 -8.19
C LEU A 134 -8.17 -13.09 -8.85
N ASN A 135 -8.19 -13.14 -10.15
CA ASN A 135 -8.75 -14.29 -10.85
C ASN A 135 -7.66 -15.38 -10.89
N ARG A 136 -7.96 -16.55 -11.42
CA ARG A 136 -6.99 -17.64 -11.50
C ARG A 136 -5.69 -17.24 -12.22
N GLU A 137 -5.82 -16.46 -13.28
CA GLU A 137 -4.69 -15.95 -14.06
C GLU A 137 -3.77 -15.05 -13.22
N ALA A 138 -4.34 -14.22 -12.35
CA ALA A 138 -3.56 -13.39 -11.44
C ALA A 138 -2.91 -14.21 -10.33
N ALA A 139 -3.58 -15.23 -9.78
CA ALA A 139 -2.98 -16.14 -8.81
C ALA A 139 -1.78 -16.87 -9.40
N ASP A 140 -1.90 -17.36 -10.65
CA ASP A 140 -0.80 -17.98 -11.38
C ASP A 140 0.35 -16.95 -11.61
N PHE A 141 0.03 -15.69 -11.94
CA PHE A 141 1.03 -14.62 -12.10
C PHE A 141 1.84 -14.35 -10.83
N TYR A 142 1.17 -14.23 -9.67
CA TYR A 142 1.88 -13.98 -8.41
C TYR A 142 2.65 -15.20 -7.90
N GLY A 143 2.07 -16.40 -7.99
CA GLY A 143 2.63 -17.63 -7.49
C GLY A 143 3.66 -18.25 -8.43
N ASP A 144 3.25 -18.54 -9.65
CA ASP A 144 4.06 -19.32 -10.60
C ASP A 144 5.03 -18.43 -11.39
N ASP A 145 4.62 -17.20 -11.74
CA ASP A 145 5.44 -16.35 -12.59
C ASP A 145 6.39 -15.43 -11.79
N LEU A 146 5.90 -14.75 -10.73
CA LEU A 146 6.74 -13.85 -9.95
C LEU A 146 7.45 -14.55 -8.80
N ALA A 147 6.75 -15.28 -7.95
CA ALA A 147 7.34 -15.94 -6.79
C ALA A 147 8.34 -17.02 -7.18
N ALA A 148 8.06 -17.79 -8.23
CA ALA A 148 8.99 -18.82 -8.73
C ALA A 148 10.26 -18.25 -9.38
N VAL A 149 10.21 -16.99 -9.83
CA VAL A 149 11.33 -16.31 -10.52
C VAL A 149 12.13 -15.45 -9.56
N ILE A 150 11.50 -14.80 -8.56
CA ILE A 150 12.17 -13.91 -7.61
C ILE A 150 12.42 -14.69 -6.32
N ASP A 151 13.62 -15.25 -6.19
CA ASP A 151 14.07 -15.96 -4.99
C ASP A 151 14.83 -15.00 -4.05
N ASP A 152 14.06 -14.11 -3.38
CA ASP A 152 14.60 -13.20 -2.36
C ASP A 152 13.62 -13.17 -1.17
N PRO A 153 14.07 -13.41 0.08
CA PRO A 153 13.22 -13.41 1.26
C PRO A 153 12.59 -12.05 1.59
N ARG A 154 13.04 -10.97 0.97
CA ARG A 154 12.47 -9.62 1.09
C ARG A 154 11.35 -9.36 0.09
N PHE A 155 11.08 -10.31 -0.82
CA PHE A 155 9.99 -10.17 -1.79
C PHE A 155 8.66 -10.62 -1.19
N GLY A 156 7.62 -9.79 -1.33
CA GLY A 156 6.30 -10.03 -0.75
C GLY A 156 5.15 -9.38 -1.50
N MET A 157 4.01 -9.31 -0.84
CA MET A 157 2.80 -8.68 -1.36
C MET A 157 2.34 -7.51 -0.47
N LEU A 158 1.77 -6.50 -1.13
CA LEU A 158 0.83 -5.59 -0.52
C LEU A 158 -0.57 -6.15 -0.73
N VAL A 159 -1.37 -6.21 0.32
CA VAL A 159 -2.79 -6.57 0.24
C VAL A 159 -3.63 -5.32 0.44
N ASP A 160 -4.37 -4.94 -0.60
CA ASP A 160 -5.42 -3.93 -0.48
C ASP A 160 -6.73 -4.60 -0.06
N VAL A 161 -7.15 -4.33 1.20
CA VAL A 161 -8.33 -5.01 1.75
C VAL A 161 -9.64 -4.52 1.14
N GLY A 162 -9.66 -3.32 0.56
CA GLY A 162 -10.82 -2.85 -0.19
C GLY A 162 -10.95 -3.58 -1.53
N HIS A 163 -9.86 -3.81 -2.23
CA HIS A 163 -9.84 -4.68 -3.42
C HIS A 163 -10.27 -6.10 -3.06
N MET A 164 -9.71 -6.68 -1.99
CA MET A 164 -10.15 -7.98 -1.48
C MET A 164 -11.67 -8.01 -1.24
N ASN A 165 -12.26 -6.98 -0.60
CA ASN A 165 -13.70 -6.92 -0.35
C ASN A 165 -14.51 -6.98 -1.65
N MET A 166 -14.05 -6.29 -2.70
CA MET A 166 -14.68 -6.34 -4.02
C MET A 166 -14.58 -7.74 -4.63
N TYR A 167 -13.42 -8.40 -4.54
CA TYR A 167 -13.24 -9.76 -5.08
C TYR A 167 -14.13 -10.78 -4.37
N LEU A 168 -14.13 -10.78 -3.03
CA LEU A 168 -14.97 -11.68 -2.23
C LEU A 168 -16.47 -11.45 -2.47
N SER A 169 -16.87 -10.23 -2.82
CA SER A 169 -18.27 -9.86 -3.03
C SER A 169 -18.77 -10.11 -4.47
N SER A 170 -17.89 -9.99 -5.47
CA SER A 170 -18.32 -9.92 -6.88
C SER A 170 -17.69 -10.99 -7.77
N GLU A 171 -16.51 -11.51 -7.43
CA GLU A 171 -15.80 -12.41 -8.31
C GLU A 171 -16.15 -13.87 -8.06
N ARG A 172 -16.58 -14.55 -9.12
CA ARG A 172 -16.99 -15.96 -9.06
C ARG A 172 -15.90 -16.91 -8.57
N TYR A 173 -14.63 -16.55 -8.77
CA TYR A 173 -13.48 -17.34 -8.31
C TYR A 173 -13.43 -17.44 -6.77
N TYR A 174 -13.95 -16.42 -6.07
CA TYR A 174 -13.92 -16.34 -4.61
C TYR A 174 -15.24 -16.75 -3.94
N GLU A 175 -16.20 -17.27 -4.72
CA GLU A 175 -17.52 -17.64 -4.20
C GLU A 175 -17.40 -18.59 -2.98
N GLY A 176 -17.87 -18.11 -1.83
CA GLY A 176 -17.82 -18.85 -0.57
C GLY A 176 -16.50 -18.77 0.22
N MET A 177 -15.51 -18.02 -0.29
CA MET A 177 -14.25 -17.78 0.42
C MET A 177 -14.44 -16.71 1.51
N SER A 178 -13.93 -16.99 2.70
CA SER A 178 -13.85 -16.00 3.78
C SER A 178 -12.61 -15.11 3.65
N ILE A 179 -12.58 -14.01 4.42
CA ILE A 179 -11.37 -13.15 4.54
C ILE A 179 -10.16 -13.99 5.01
N GLY A 180 -10.36 -14.90 5.97
CA GLY A 180 -9.29 -15.77 6.44
C GLY A 180 -8.77 -16.74 5.38
N ASP A 181 -9.68 -17.29 4.54
CA ASP A 181 -9.29 -18.15 3.43
C ASP A 181 -8.51 -17.37 2.36
N TYR A 182 -8.93 -16.12 2.09
CA TYR A 182 -8.21 -15.23 1.16
C TYR A 182 -6.76 -15.01 1.61
N PHE A 183 -6.57 -14.56 2.85
CA PHE A 183 -5.22 -14.34 3.39
C PHE A 183 -4.38 -15.64 3.44
N GLY A 184 -5.01 -16.76 3.73
CA GLY A 184 -4.35 -18.08 3.77
C GLY A 184 -3.93 -18.61 2.39
N ALA A 185 -4.56 -18.12 1.33
CA ALA A 185 -4.28 -18.53 -0.06
C ALA A 185 -3.26 -17.62 -0.77
N LEU A 186 -2.81 -16.55 -0.12
CA LEU A 186 -1.84 -15.63 -0.73
C LEU A 186 -0.51 -16.34 -1.02
N PRO A 187 0.05 -16.20 -2.22
CA PRO A 187 1.24 -16.95 -2.63
C PRO A 187 2.55 -16.36 -2.09
N LEU A 188 2.52 -15.14 -1.56
CA LEU A 188 3.70 -14.41 -1.07
C LEU A 188 3.46 -13.89 0.35
N PRO A 189 4.51 -13.66 1.14
CA PRO A 189 4.40 -13.00 2.43
C PRO A 189 3.80 -11.61 2.30
N VAL A 190 2.85 -11.26 3.18
CA VAL A 190 2.27 -9.90 3.20
C VAL A 190 3.21 -8.95 3.92
N ILE A 191 3.63 -7.89 3.24
CA ILE A 191 4.57 -6.88 3.76
C ILE A 191 3.91 -5.53 4.05
N GLU A 192 2.78 -5.24 3.41
CA GLU A 192 1.99 -4.02 3.62
C GLU A 192 0.51 -4.34 3.48
N LEU A 193 -0.33 -3.63 4.23
CA LEU A 193 -1.79 -3.63 4.07
C LEU A 193 -2.24 -2.23 3.69
N HIS A 194 -3.02 -2.10 2.63
CA HIS A 194 -3.82 -0.91 2.38
C HIS A 194 -5.22 -1.11 2.96
N LEU A 195 -5.67 -0.14 3.74
CA LEU A 195 -6.86 -0.23 4.56
C LEU A 195 -7.84 0.88 4.19
N HIS A 196 -8.91 0.51 3.52
CA HIS A 196 -10.05 1.38 3.24
C HIS A 196 -11.32 0.54 3.12
N ASP A 197 -12.46 1.17 3.27
CA ASP A 197 -13.76 0.52 3.17
C ASP A 197 -14.46 0.83 1.84
N ASN A 198 -15.32 -0.07 1.40
CA ASN A 198 -16.16 0.09 0.23
C ASN A 198 -17.40 -0.81 0.30
N ASN A 199 -18.31 -0.66 -0.67
CA ASN A 199 -19.57 -1.41 -0.72
C ASN A 199 -19.44 -2.83 -1.32
N GLY A 200 -18.22 -3.32 -1.55
CA GLY A 200 -17.95 -4.62 -2.19
C GLY A 200 -18.06 -4.62 -3.72
N TYR A 201 -18.39 -3.50 -4.36
CA TYR A 201 -18.59 -3.41 -5.82
C TYR A 201 -17.84 -2.26 -6.48
N GLN A 202 -17.45 -1.26 -5.70
CA GLN A 202 -16.77 -0.07 -6.19
C GLN A 202 -15.58 0.23 -5.30
N ASP A 203 -14.48 0.58 -5.91
CA ASP A 203 -13.29 1.03 -5.23
C ASP A 203 -13.49 2.46 -4.70
N GLN A 204 -14.04 2.55 -3.47
CA GLN A 204 -14.50 3.82 -2.91
C GLN A 204 -13.48 4.50 -2.01
N HIS A 205 -12.47 3.78 -1.50
CA HIS A 205 -11.49 4.29 -0.55
C HIS A 205 -12.12 5.08 0.61
N GLY A 206 -13.15 4.51 1.23
CA GLY A 206 -13.89 5.11 2.33
C GLY A 206 -13.26 4.84 3.71
N TRP A 207 -13.75 5.55 4.71
CA TRP A 207 -13.39 5.31 6.12
C TRP A 207 -14.07 4.04 6.66
N PHE A 208 -13.53 3.49 7.73
CA PHE A 208 -14.10 2.27 8.36
C PHE A 208 -15.55 2.48 8.80
N GLY A 209 -16.43 1.61 8.30
CA GLY A 209 -17.87 1.64 8.52
C GLY A 209 -18.65 2.44 7.45
N MET A 210 -17.98 2.97 6.43
CA MET A 210 -18.66 3.54 5.26
C MET A 210 -19.23 2.44 4.36
N GLY A 211 -18.58 1.29 4.30
CA GLY A 211 -18.93 0.17 3.43
C GLY A 211 -19.36 -1.09 4.17
N THR A 212 -18.89 -2.23 3.71
CA THR A 212 -19.31 -3.57 4.17
C THR A 212 -18.21 -4.40 4.78
N LEU A 213 -16.95 -3.92 4.78
CA LEU A 213 -15.80 -4.71 5.24
C LEU A 213 -15.77 -4.81 6.76
N ASP A 214 -15.61 -6.03 7.27
CA ASP A 214 -15.38 -6.29 8.69
C ASP A 214 -13.87 -6.25 9.02
N PHE A 215 -13.40 -5.14 9.53
CA PHE A 215 -12.00 -4.93 9.89
C PHE A 215 -11.53 -5.77 11.09
N ALA A 216 -12.42 -6.30 11.90
CA ALA A 216 -12.04 -7.25 12.95
C ALA A 216 -11.60 -8.59 12.31
N LEU A 217 -12.32 -9.05 11.31
CA LEU A 217 -11.93 -10.24 10.54
C LEU A 217 -10.63 -10.02 9.76
N VAL A 218 -10.40 -8.82 9.21
CA VAL A 218 -9.12 -8.47 8.56
C VAL A 218 -7.97 -8.55 9.56
N ALA A 219 -8.14 -7.97 10.75
CA ALA A 219 -7.12 -8.02 11.80
C ALA A 219 -6.84 -9.45 12.27
N ASP A 220 -7.86 -10.30 12.39
CA ASP A 220 -7.71 -11.71 12.77
C ASP A 220 -6.98 -12.51 11.68
N ALA A 221 -7.33 -12.30 10.41
CA ALA A 221 -6.66 -12.92 9.27
C ALA A 221 -5.18 -12.50 9.18
N ALA A 222 -4.90 -11.22 9.31
CA ALA A 222 -3.53 -10.71 9.34
C ALA A 222 -2.70 -11.29 10.50
N ARG A 223 -3.31 -11.49 11.69
CA ARG A 223 -2.65 -12.19 12.81
C ARG A 223 -2.36 -13.64 12.48
N ALA A 224 -3.31 -14.33 11.85
CA ALA A 224 -3.19 -15.75 11.52
C ALA A 224 -2.01 -16.04 10.59
N ILE A 225 -1.74 -15.14 9.62
CA ILE A 225 -0.58 -15.25 8.73
C ILE A 225 0.71 -14.68 9.34
N GLY A 226 0.66 -14.13 10.55
CA GLY A 226 1.83 -13.56 11.22
C GLY A 226 2.30 -12.22 10.66
N PHE A 227 1.41 -11.42 10.08
CA PHE A 227 1.74 -10.10 9.51
C PHE A 227 2.49 -9.21 10.50
N ARG A 228 3.53 -8.52 10.02
CA ARG A 228 4.40 -7.61 10.79
C ARG A 228 4.74 -6.31 10.03
N GLY A 229 4.13 -6.13 8.85
CA GLY A 229 4.40 -5.00 7.95
C GLY A 229 3.76 -3.69 8.37
N VAL A 230 3.67 -2.79 7.42
CA VAL A 230 3.04 -1.47 7.58
C VAL A 230 1.55 -1.57 7.28
N SER A 231 0.72 -0.93 8.12
CA SER A 231 -0.72 -0.76 7.86
C SER A 231 -0.96 0.66 7.37
N THR A 232 -1.29 0.82 6.10
CA THR A 232 -1.51 2.10 5.42
C THR A 232 -3.00 2.37 5.27
N ILE A 233 -3.51 3.44 5.88
CA ILE A 233 -4.90 3.86 5.74
C ILE A 233 -5.05 4.74 4.51
N GLU A 234 -5.98 4.38 3.63
CA GLU A 234 -6.20 5.00 2.33
C GLU A 234 -7.62 5.57 2.17
N ILE A 235 -7.92 6.64 2.88
CA ILE A 235 -9.18 7.38 2.67
C ILE A 235 -8.97 8.40 1.56
N ALA A 236 -9.66 8.22 0.43
CA ALA A 236 -9.54 9.09 -0.74
C ALA A 236 -10.86 9.82 -1.05
N PRO A 237 -11.02 11.06 -0.59
CA PRO A 237 -12.27 11.82 -0.72
C PRO A 237 -12.83 11.87 -2.14
N GLY A 238 -11.95 12.01 -3.13
CA GLY A 238 -12.35 12.07 -4.54
C GLY A 238 -12.97 10.78 -5.08
N MET A 239 -12.69 9.64 -4.47
CA MET A 239 -13.18 8.33 -4.93
C MET A 239 -14.63 8.07 -4.53
N HIS A 240 -15.10 8.61 -3.42
CA HIS A 240 -16.48 8.46 -2.95
C HIS A 240 -17.30 9.76 -2.96
N GLY A 241 -16.77 10.80 -3.62
CA GLY A 241 -17.50 12.04 -3.86
C GLY A 241 -17.57 12.98 -2.66
N SER A 242 -16.70 12.79 -1.66
CA SER A 242 -16.52 13.70 -0.53
C SER A 242 -15.52 14.81 -0.83
N THR A 243 -15.29 15.65 0.16
CA THR A 243 -14.21 16.64 0.14
C THR A 243 -13.19 16.31 1.22
N PRO A 244 -11.96 16.72 1.07
CA PRO A 244 -10.93 16.47 2.07
C PRO A 244 -11.21 17.04 3.44
N ASP A 245 -11.76 18.25 3.50
CA ASP A 245 -12.13 18.86 4.78
C ASP A 245 -13.21 18.05 5.49
N ALA A 246 -14.12 17.41 4.75
CA ALA A 246 -15.13 16.51 5.31
C ALA A 246 -14.50 15.19 5.79
N ASP A 247 -13.47 14.69 5.14
CA ASP A 247 -12.87 13.37 5.43
C ASP A 247 -11.72 13.42 6.44
N ARG A 248 -11.09 14.57 6.67
CA ARG A 248 -10.01 14.71 7.67
C ARG A 248 -10.34 14.14 9.05
N PRO A 249 -11.55 14.40 9.65
CA PRO A 249 -11.93 13.78 10.91
C PRO A 249 -11.99 12.25 10.83
N HIS A 250 -12.39 11.71 9.68
CA HIS A 250 -12.47 10.26 9.47
C HIS A 250 -11.09 9.60 9.41
N ALA A 251 -10.06 10.28 8.89
CA ALA A 251 -8.69 9.76 8.89
C ALA A 251 -8.20 9.44 10.31
N ARG A 252 -8.48 10.35 11.27
CA ARG A 252 -8.17 10.12 12.70
C ARG A 252 -9.01 9.00 13.29
N THR A 253 -10.32 9.03 13.07
CA THR A 253 -11.23 8.03 13.65
C THR A 253 -10.93 6.63 13.16
N THR A 254 -10.62 6.48 11.87
CA THR A 254 -10.23 5.20 11.26
C THR A 254 -8.93 4.68 11.85
N LEU A 255 -7.95 5.56 12.07
CA LEU A 255 -6.71 5.19 12.74
C LEU A 255 -6.96 4.69 14.19
N ASP A 256 -7.80 5.40 14.96
CA ASP A 256 -8.14 4.99 16.33
C ASP A 256 -8.85 3.63 16.34
N GLN A 257 -9.77 3.39 15.39
CA GLN A 257 -10.44 2.09 15.22
C GLN A 257 -9.44 0.98 14.86
N TRP A 258 -8.53 1.23 13.93
CA TRP A 258 -7.52 0.24 13.56
C TRP A 258 -6.56 -0.06 14.72
N LYS A 259 -6.10 0.94 15.44
CA LYS A 259 -5.27 0.75 16.64
C LYS A 259 -5.96 -0.08 17.73
N ALA A 260 -7.27 0.04 17.87
CA ALA A 260 -8.03 -0.79 18.81
C ALA A 260 -8.07 -2.27 18.38
N LEU A 261 -8.14 -2.55 17.08
CA LEU A 261 -8.12 -3.90 16.52
C LEU A 261 -6.69 -4.47 16.40
N TRP A 262 -5.71 -3.62 16.12
CA TRP A 262 -4.31 -3.97 15.86
C TRP A 262 -3.37 -3.14 16.75
N PRO A 263 -3.34 -3.37 18.07
CA PRO A 263 -2.53 -2.56 18.98
C PRO A 263 -1.02 -2.79 18.75
N THR A 264 -0.23 -1.78 19.06
CA THR A 264 1.23 -1.93 19.15
C THR A 264 1.58 -2.94 20.25
N ALA A 265 2.40 -3.93 19.91
CA ALA A 265 2.91 -4.90 20.88
C ALA A 265 3.92 -4.25 21.84
#